data_adf08af4736cda7e6602c2a2f5e27192
#
_entry.id   adf08af4736cda7e6602c2a2f5e27192
#
_cell.length_a   1.000
_cell.length_b   1.000
_cell.length_c   1.000
_cell.angle_alpha   90.00
_cell.angle_beta   90.00
_cell.angle_gamma   90.00
#
_symmetry.space_group_name_H-M   'P 1'
#
loop_
_entity.id
_entity.type
_entity.pdbx_description
1 polymer ?
#
loop_
_entity_poly.entity_id
_entity_poly.type
_entity_poly.pdbx_seq_one_letter_code
_entity_poly.pdbx_strand_id
1 'polypeptide(L)'
;MRTGLAVRWALVLVPLAIVTFLVVELAGFGGSSLPAPRQGAPACRAGCRYVGVALARMGEAPLRTFERLSGVKPQIEENYWGFDQPFPSGWARTLLRDGILPLLQINPRRESLAAIAAGRYDPYLRQFAAEVRALRAPVALSFAHEMNGSWYPWGFLHVQPETFVAAWRHVHDVLRAAGARRAIWVWTVAHTAPQAGRLFAPVGPYWPGAAYVNWVGLDIYYSNPKTTFRTAFMPTIGAVRRFTSNPILLSETAVPDQNDQVQQINNLFAGARAARLLGVIWYDQDARMSWELNNRPAALAAFRRDAQQFRQAGRGTHAAP
;
A
#
# COMPACT_ATOMS: atom_id res chain seq x y z
N MET A 1 23.79 31.35 75.67
CA MET A 1 23.50 32.56 74.88
C MET A 1 22.85 32.10 73.57
N ARG A 2 21.56 32.34 73.44
CA ARG A 2 20.75 31.94 72.32
C ARG A 2 20.41 33.20 71.50
N THR A 3 20.82 33.26 70.28
CA THR A 3 20.41 34.30 69.31
C THR A 3 19.47 33.69 68.32
N GLY A 4 18.22 34.05 68.37
CA GLY A 4 17.17 33.64 67.47
C GLY A 4 17.24 34.47 66.16
N LEU A 5 17.12 33.79 65.02
CA LEU A 5 16.92 34.43 63.72
C LEU A 5 15.43 34.46 63.42
N ALA A 6 14.90 35.68 63.33
CA ALA A 6 13.50 35.92 62.91
C ALA A 6 13.40 35.85 61.36
N VAL A 7 12.57 34.93 60.87
CA VAL A 7 12.22 34.83 59.45
C VAL A 7 11.05 35.77 59.16
N ARG A 8 11.31 36.79 58.33
CA ARG A 8 10.27 37.71 57.82
C ARG A 8 9.60 37.08 56.60
N TRP A 9 8.33 36.84 56.67
CA TRP A 9 7.49 36.49 55.53
C TRP A 9 7.11 37.77 54.77
N ALA A 10 7.52 37.85 53.49
CA ALA A 10 7.05 38.88 52.59
C ALA A 10 5.80 38.35 51.85
N LEU A 11 4.70 39.01 52.07
CA LEU A 11 3.45 38.80 51.34
C LEU A 11 3.64 39.38 49.90
N VAL A 12 3.66 38.52 48.89
CA VAL A 12 3.58 38.92 47.49
C VAL A 12 2.11 38.97 47.11
N LEU A 13 1.59 40.17 46.93
CA LEU A 13 0.26 40.42 46.35
C LEU A 13 0.34 40.17 44.83
N VAL A 14 -0.35 39.13 44.35
CA VAL A 14 -0.55 38.88 42.93
C VAL A 14 -1.79 39.67 42.47
N PRO A 15 -1.72 40.54 41.46
CA PRO A 15 -2.88 41.23 40.96
C PRO A 15 -3.76 40.26 40.15
N LEU A 16 -5.03 40.25 40.49
CA LEU A 16 -6.11 39.53 39.82
C LEU A 16 -6.35 40.18 38.43
N ALA A 17 -5.80 39.58 37.36
CA ALA A 17 -6.15 40.01 36.01
C ALA A 17 -7.53 39.44 35.64
N ILE A 18 -8.50 40.33 35.49
CA ILE A 18 -9.83 40.05 34.97
C ILE A 18 -9.65 39.71 33.48
N VAL A 19 -9.79 38.42 33.13
CA VAL A 19 -9.84 37.97 31.72
C VAL A 19 -11.28 38.15 31.24
N THR A 20 -11.52 39.20 30.47
CA THR A 20 -12.77 39.40 29.78
C THR A 20 -12.85 38.41 28.63
N PHE A 21 -13.70 37.41 28.71
CA PHE A 21 -14.01 36.53 27.59
C PHE A 21 -14.78 37.32 26.53
N LEU A 22 -14.10 37.59 25.41
CA LEU A 22 -14.77 38.03 24.17
C LEU A 22 -15.43 36.79 23.55
N VAL A 23 -16.74 36.71 23.58
CA VAL A 23 -17.51 35.73 22.82
C VAL A 23 -17.44 36.16 21.37
N VAL A 24 -16.56 35.53 20.60
CA VAL A 24 -16.60 35.63 19.15
C VAL A 24 -17.64 34.64 18.65
N GLU A 25 -18.76 35.14 18.16
CA GLU A 25 -19.72 34.37 17.40
C GLU A 25 -19.00 33.77 16.17
N LEU A 26 -18.83 32.46 16.16
CA LEU A 26 -18.37 31.70 15.01
C LEU A 26 -19.50 31.67 13.97
N ALA A 27 -19.46 32.63 13.07
CA ALA A 27 -20.21 32.58 11.81
C ALA A 27 -19.86 31.27 11.08
N GLY A 28 -20.89 30.60 10.59
CA GLY A 28 -20.94 29.26 10.03
C GLY A 28 -19.75 28.87 9.17
N PHE A 29 -19.02 27.85 9.62
CA PHE A 29 -18.19 27.05 8.72
C PHE A 29 -19.13 26.25 7.83
N GLY A 30 -19.29 26.73 6.61
CA GLY A 30 -19.88 25.98 5.52
C GLY A 30 -19.19 24.65 5.41
N GLY A 31 -19.96 23.56 5.41
CA GLY A 31 -19.48 22.19 5.29
C GLY A 31 -18.59 22.08 4.04
N SER A 32 -17.29 21.98 4.27
CA SER A 32 -16.33 21.60 3.24
C SER A 32 -16.61 20.14 2.93
N SER A 33 -17.39 19.89 1.87
CA SER A 33 -17.47 18.58 1.25
C SER A 33 -16.05 18.12 0.92
N LEU A 34 -15.66 16.97 1.49
CA LEU A 34 -14.40 16.32 1.17
C LEU A 34 -14.26 16.26 -0.36
N PRO A 35 -13.11 16.63 -0.93
CA PRO A 35 -12.93 16.60 -2.36
C PRO A 35 -13.15 15.17 -2.86
N ALA A 36 -14.01 15.03 -3.87
CA ALA A 36 -14.30 13.77 -4.53
C ALA A 36 -12.99 13.06 -4.94
N PRO A 37 -12.92 11.71 -4.89
CA PRO A 37 -11.74 10.96 -5.28
C PRO A 37 -11.34 11.35 -6.70
N ARG A 38 -10.10 11.82 -6.84
CA ARG A 38 -9.59 12.39 -8.09
C ARG A 38 -9.45 11.32 -9.16
N GLN A 39 -10.08 11.57 -10.30
CA GLN A 39 -9.95 10.85 -11.56
C GLN A 39 -8.46 10.74 -11.95
N GLY A 40 -7.94 9.52 -12.15
CA GLY A 40 -6.55 9.30 -12.55
C GLY A 40 -6.07 7.85 -12.62
N ALA A 41 -6.85 6.90 -12.10
CA ALA A 41 -6.62 5.49 -12.42
C ALA A 41 -7.15 5.19 -13.83
N PRO A 42 -6.63 4.19 -14.57
CA PRO A 42 -7.37 3.65 -15.70
C PRO A 42 -8.77 3.41 -15.17
N ALA A 43 -9.76 4.11 -15.77
CA ALA A 43 -11.07 4.25 -15.19
C ALA A 43 -11.67 2.86 -14.92
N CYS A 44 -11.34 2.31 -13.80
CA CYS A 44 -12.06 1.21 -13.23
C CYS A 44 -13.41 1.79 -12.85
N ARG A 45 -14.40 1.62 -13.70
CA ARG A 45 -15.79 1.90 -13.35
C ARG A 45 -16.08 1.21 -12.02
N ALA A 46 -16.91 1.82 -11.18
CA ALA A 46 -17.24 1.23 -9.88
C ALA A 46 -17.49 -0.27 -10.02
N GLY A 47 -16.78 -1.08 -9.22
CA GLY A 47 -16.89 -2.53 -9.22
C GLY A 47 -15.88 -3.31 -10.07
N CYS A 48 -15.01 -2.69 -10.87
CA CYS A 48 -14.00 -3.47 -11.59
C CYS A 48 -12.97 -4.11 -10.64
N ARG A 49 -12.38 -5.22 -11.07
CA ARG A 49 -11.41 -6.00 -10.31
C ARG A 49 -10.19 -6.30 -11.14
N TYR A 50 -9.03 -6.11 -10.55
CA TYR A 50 -7.74 -6.36 -11.20
C TYR A 50 -7.23 -7.76 -10.88
N VAL A 51 -6.60 -8.38 -11.87
CA VAL A 51 -5.68 -9.50 -11.68
C VAL A 51 -4.33 -9.06 -12.18
N GLY A 52 -3.32 -9.17 -11.33
CA GLY A 52 -1.95 -8.76 -11.60
C GLY A 52 -0.95 -9.87 -11.36
N VAL A 53 0.30 -9.55 -11.62
CA VAL A 53 1.46 -10.42 -11.35
C VAL A 53 2.63 -9.60 -10.84
N ALA A 54 3.39 -10.16 -9.89
CA ALA A 54 4.69 -9.67 -9.48
C ALA A 54 5.76 -10.66 -9.98
N LEU A 55 6.60 -10.23 -10.93
CA LEU A 55 7.60 -11.05 -11.58
C LEU A 55 9.00 -10.80 -11.00
N ALA A 56 9.84 -11.84 -10.99
CA ALA A 56 11.21 -11.73 -10.47
C ALA A 56 12.10 -10.75 -11.26
N ARG A 57 11.75 -10.47 -12.50
CA ARG A 57 12.49 -9.56 -13.38
C ARG A 57 11.53 -8.69 -14.18
N MET A 58 11.86 -7.42 -14.26
CA MET A 58 11.22 -6.50 -15.19
C MET A 58 11.52 -6.91 -16.64
N GLY A 59 10.53 -6.78 -17.51
CA GLY A 59 10.73 -6.96 -18.93
C GLY A 59 9.61 -7.69 -19.64
N GLU A 60 9.63 -7.59 -20.97
CA GLU A 60 8.58 -8.15 -21.81
C GLU A 60 8.61 -9.70 -21.82
N ALA A 61 9.78 -10.32 -21.86
CA ALA A 61 9.90 -11.77 -21.95
C ALA A 61 9.34 -12.52 -20.73
N PRO A 62 9.62 -12.15 -19.46
CA PRO A 62 8.98 -12.75 -18.29
C PRO A 62 7.45 -12.58 -18.31
N LEU A 63 6.96 -11.40 -18.67
CA LEU A 63 5.54 -11.10 -18.74
C LEU A 63 4.83 -11.98 -19.80
N ARG A 64 5.38 -12.09 -21.01
CA ARG A 64 4.84 -12.97 -22.07
C ARG A 64 4.87 -14.43 -21.67
N THR A 65 5.87 -14.86 -20.91
CA THR A 65 5.94 -16.22 -20.39
C THR A 65 4.81 -16.47 -19.41
N PHE A 66 4.58 -15.57 -18.45
CA PHE A 66 3.45 -15.66 -17.53
C PHE A 66 2.10 -15.69 -18.27
N GLU A 67 1.89 -14.76 -19.23
CA GLU A 67 0.66 -14.72 -20.04
C GLU A 67 0.40 -16.03 -20.79
N ARG A 68 1.44 -16.60 -21.41
CA ARG A 68 1.34 -17.86 -22.16
C ARG A 68 1.02 -19.04 -21.25
N LEU A 69 1.70 -19.16 -20.12
CA LEU A 69 1.52 -20.27 -19.18
C LEU A 69 0.18 -20.19 -18.45
N SER A 70 -0.11 -19.05 -17.85
CA SER A 70 -1.34 -18.85 -17.10
C SER A 70 -2.59 -18.71 -17.98
N GLY A 71 -2.44 -18.25 -19.22
CA GLY A 71 -3.54 -17.85 -20.09
C GLY A 71 -4.29 -16.60 -19.58
N VAL A 72 -3.65 -15.81 -18.72
CA VAL A 72 -4.20 -14.59 -18.14
C VAL A 72 -3.32 -13.41 -18.52
N LYS A 73 -3.87 -12.43 -19.24
CA LYS A 73 -3.22 -11.14 -19.41
C LYS A 73 -3.41 -10.33 -18.12
N PRO A 74 -2.33 -10.00 -17.38
CA PRO A 74 -2.45 -9.21 -16.16
C PRO A 74 -2.89 -7.78 -16.49
N GLN A 75 -3.52 -7.12 -15.53
CA GLN A 75 -3.92 -5.72 -15.62
C GLN A 75 -3.02 -4.81 -14.77
N ILE A 76 -2.24 -5.42 -13.87
CA ILE A 76 -1.21 -4.78 -13.06
C ILE A 76 0.04 -5.67 -13.13
N GLU A 77 1.20 -5.08 -13.38
CA GLU A 77 2.48 -5.72 -13.11
C GLU A 77 3.17 -4.95 -11.98
N GLU A 78 3.50 -5.67 -10.92
CA GLU A 78 4.21 -5.15 -9.77
C GLU A 78 5.69 -5.48 -9.85
N ASN A 79 6.52 -4.54 -9.42
CA ASN A 79 7.96 -4.75 -9.30
C ASN A 79 8.57 -3.90 -8.18
N TYR A 80 9.81 -4.27 -7.77
CA TYR A 80 10.53 -3.65 -6.66
C TYR A 80 11.66 -2.78 -7.17
N TRP A 81 11.88 -1.62 -6.53
CA TRP A 81 12.83 -0.63 -6.98
C TRP A 81 13.57 0.04 -5.82
N GLY A 82 14.86 0.25 -5.98
CA GLY A 82 15.65 1.01 -4.99
C GLY A 82 15.24 2.49 -4.96
N PHE A 83 15.20 3.07 -3.77
CA PHE A 83 14.77 4.46 -3.60
C PHE A 83 15.65 5.46 -4.36
N ASP A 84 16.96 5.25 -4.41
CA ASP A 84 17.93 6.14 -5.07
C ASP A 84 18.09 5.89 -6.58
N GLN A 85 17.29 4.99 -7.15
CA GLN A 85 17.35 4.64 -8.57
C GLN A 85 16.46 5.56 -9.42
N PRO A 86 16.87 5.93 -10.66
CA PRO A 86 15.97 6.61 -11.60
C PRO A 86 14.69 5.78 -11.84
N PHE A 87 13.57 6.47 -12.09
CA PHE A 87 12.33 5.76 -12.39
C PHE A 87 12.47 4.84 -13.63
N PRO A 88 12.02 3.58 -13.60
CA PRO A 88 12.19 2.64 -14.71
C PRO A 88 11.22 2.95 -15.89
N SER A 89 11.42 4.09 -16.53
CA SER A 89 10.53 4.64 -17.56
C SER A 89 10.30 3.71 -18.75
N GLY A 90 11.32 2.93 -19.14
CA GLY A 90 11.23 1.96 -20.23
C GLY A 90 10.24 0.84 -19.94
N TRP A 91 10.36 0.24 -18.76
CA TRP A 91 9.44 -0.79 -18.27
C TRP A 91 8.00 -0.25 -18.16
N ALA A 92 7.82 0.89 -17.53
CA ALA A 92 6.50 1.48 -17.36
C ALA A 92 5.81 1.77 -18.71
N ARG A 93 6.54 2.32 -19.70
CA ARG A 93 6.00 2.59 -21.05
C ARG A 93 5.61 1.32 -21.78
N THR A 94 6.38 0.24 -21.64
CA THR A 94 6.05 -1.05 -22.23
C THR A 94 4.73 -1.58 -21.68
N LEU A 95 4.54 -1.57 -20.36
CA LEU A 95 3.31 -2.00 -19.72
C LEU A 95 2.11 -1.13 -20.15
N LEU A 96 2.28 0.18 -20.13
CA LEU A 96 1.21 1.12 -20.50
C LEU A 96 0.75 0.97 -21.95
N ARG A 97 1.67 0.66 -22.89
CA ARG A 97 1.30 0.31 -24.28
C ARG A 97 0.41 -0.91 -24.36
N ASP A 98 0.64 -1.87 -23.47
CA ASP A 98 -0.13 -3.11 -23.39
C ASP A 98 -1.42 -2.97 -22.56
N GLY A 99 -1.69 -1.77 -22.03
CA GLY A 99 -2.85 -1.50 -21.18
C GLY A 99 -2.71 -2.10 -19.78
N ILE A 100 -1.48 -2.32 -19.30
CA ILE A 100 -1.14 -2.84 -17.99
C ILE A 100 -0.69 -1.68 -17.10
N LEU A 101 -1.24 -1.59 -15.90
CA LEU A 101 -0.85 -0.59 -14.91
C LEU A 101 0.47 -1.01 -14.24
N PRO A 102 1.54 -0.19 -14.33
CA PRO A 102 2.73 -0.42 -13.53
C PRO A 102 2.46 -0.15 -12.05
N LEU A 103 2.86 -1.05 -11.15
CA LEU A 103 2.93 -0.83 -9.71
C LEU A 103 4.38 -0.97 -9.27
N LEU A 104 4.93 0.05 -8.65
CA LEU A 104 6.32 0.08 -8.23
C LEU A 104 6.43 0.20 -6.71
N GLN A 105 7.04 -0.81 -6.08
CA GLN A 105 7.40 -0.84 -4.66
C GLN A 105 8.75 -0.15 -4.47
N ILE A 106 8.76 1.07 -3.95
CA ILE A 106 9.97 1.91 -3.77
C ILE A 106 10.57 1.65 -2.40
N ASN A 107 11.78 1.10 -2.37
CA ASN A 107 12.41 0.52 -1.19
C ASN A 107 13.62 1.34 -0.70
N PRO A 108 13.50 2.12 0.40
CA PRO A 108 14.60 2.91 0.97
C PRO A 108 15.52 2.01 1.82
N ARG A 109 16.32 1.16 1.17
CA ARG A 109 17.16 0.17 1.86
C ARG A 109 18.35 0.77 2.59
N ARG A 110 18.87 1.90 2.13
CA ARG A 110 20.05 2.60 2.65
C ARG A 110 19.71 3.98 3.18
N GLU A 111 18.58 4.52 2.78
CA GLU A 111 18.15 5.87 3.07
C GLU A 111 17.33 5.90 4.36
N SER A 112 17.74 6.74 5.30
CA SER A 112 16.99 6.94 6.55
C SER A 112 15.66 7.63 6.26
N LEU A 113 14.54 7.08 6.78
CA LEU A 113 13.23 7.71 6.65
C LEU A 113 13.20 9.10 7.29
N ALA A 114 13.95 9.33 8.39
CA ALA A 114 14.07 10.65 8.99
C ALA A 114 14.76 11.64 8.04
N ALA A 115 15.80 11.22 7.31
CA ALA A 115 16.47 12.07 6.33
C ALA A 115 15.59 12.33 5.10
N ILE A 116 14.77 11.37 4.68
CA ILE A 116 13.78 11.56 3.62
C ILE A 116 12.73 12.57 4.08
N ALA A 117 12.18 12.43 5.28
CA ALA A 117 11.19 13.36 5.85
C ALA A 117 11.76 14.79 6.00
N ALA A 118 13.07 14.92 6.26
CA ALA A 118 13.78 16.21 6.35
C ALA A 118 14.14 16.83 4.97
N GLY A 119 13.73 16.21 3.85
CA GLY A 119 13.95 16.75 2.50
C GLY A 119 15.35 16.53 1.90
N ARG A 120 16.20 15.72 2.54
CA ARG A 120 17.57 15.47 2.04
C ARG A 120 17.58 14.91 0.62
N TYR A 121 16.55 14.18 0.23
CA TYR A 121 16.43 13.52 -1.07
C TYR A 121 15.48 14.24 -2.04
N ASP A 122 15.09 15.47 -1.76
CA ASP A 122 14.17 16.23 -2.62
C ASP A 122 14.65 16.40 -4.07
N PRO A 123 15.94 16.63 -4.37
CA PRO A 123 16.38 16.67 -5.77
C PRO A 123 16.09 15.38 -6.52
N TYR A 124 16.40 14.23 -5.91
CA TYR A 124 16.07 12.91 -6.45
C TYR A 124 14.54 12.72 -6.65
N LEU A 125 13.75 13.03 -5.63
CA LEU A 125 12.29 12.90 -5.69
C LEU A 125 11.68 13.77 -6.79
N ARG A 126 12.19 14.99 -7.02
CA ARG A 126 11.73 15.86 -8.11
C ARG A 126 12.08 15.29 -9.48
N GLN A 127 13.27 14.71 -9.64
CA GLN A 127 13.67 14.05 -10.88
C GLN A 127 12.79 12.83 -11.14
N PHE A 128 12.62 11.96 -10.15
CA PHE A 128 11.72 10.80 -10.23
C PHE A 128 10.30 11.22 -10.63
N ALA A 129 9.77 12.28 -10.02
CA ALA A 129 8.45 12.82 -10.34
C ALA A 129 8.35 13.34 -11.77
N ALA A 130 9.42 13.96 -12.30
CA ALA A 130 9.45 14.43 -13.68
C ALA A 130 9.34 13.27 -14.68
N GLU A 131 9.99 12.15 -14.39
CA GLU A 131 9.91 10.93 -15.20
C GLU A 131 8.52 10.27 -15.14
N VAL A 132 7.92 10.17 -13.94
CA VAL A 132 6.54 9.71 -13.75
C VAL A 132 5.55 10.62 -14.51
N ARG A 133 5.70 11.93 -14.40
CA ARG A 133 4.87 12.92 -15.12
C ARG A 133 4.98 12.76 -16.64
N ALA A 134 6.17 12.47 -17.15
CA ALA A 134 6.42 12.30 -18.57
C ALA A 134 5.71 11.11 -19.21
N LEU A 135 5.26 10.14 -18.43
CA LEU A 135 4.43 9.03 -18.92
C LEU A 135 3.05 9.48 -19.39
N ARG A 136 2.52 10.58 -18.85
CA ARG A 136 1.16 11.09 -19.10
C ARG A 136 0.04 10.06 -18.85
N ALA A 137 0.35 9.02 -18.11
CA ALA A 137 -0.52 7.90 -17.78
C ALA A 137 -0.44 7.58 -16.26
N PRO A 138 -1.41 6.84 -15.70
CA PRO A 138 -1.35 6.41 -14.32
C PRO A 138 -0.19 5.44 -14.05
N VAL A 139 0.39 5.57 -12.86
CA VAL A 139 1.37 4.63 -12.29
C VAL A 139 0.99 4.44 -10.82
N ALA A 140 0.96 3.21 -10.35
CA ALA A 140 0.80 2.92 -8.92
C ALA A 140 2.18 2.93 -8.24
N LEU A 141 2.29 3.64 -7.12
CA LEU A 141 3.51 3.79 -6.34
C LEU A 141 3.24 3.37 -4.90
N SER A 142 4.06 2.49 -4.37
CA SER A 142 4.12 2.13 -2.96
C SER A 142 5.50 2.48 -2.42
N PHE A 143 5.56 3.09 -1.24
CA PHE A 143 6.81 3.49 -0.61
C PHE A 143 7.00 2.76 0.70
N ALA A 144 8.17 2.16 0.92
CA ALA A 144 8.51 1.49 2.16
C ALA A 144 7.43 0.50 2.62
N HIS A 145 7.05 -0.45 1.74
CA HIS A 145 6.02 -1.46 1.98
C HIS A 145 6.32 -2.33 3.22
N GLU A 146 5.31 -2.98 3.76
CA GLU A 146 5.43 -3.90 4.90
C GLU A 146 6.09 -3.29 6.15
N MET A 147 5.90 -2.00 6.38
CA MET A 147 6.50 -1.27 7.51
C MET A 147 6.13 -1.85 8.89
N ASN A 148 5.03 -2.58 8.97
CA ASN A 148 4.60 -3.26 10.18
C ASN A 148 5.30 -4.61 10.41
N GLY A 149 6.16 -5.04 9.49
CA GLY A 149 7.01 -6.22 9.61
C GLY A 149 8.38 -5.91 10.22
N SER A 150 9.08 -6.96 10.71
CA SER A 150 10.36 -6.85 11.40
C SER A 150 11.60 -7.02 10.50
N TRP A 151 11.46 -7.23 9.20
CA TRP A 151 12.54 -7.68 8.31
C TRP A 151 13.16 -6.61 7.41
N TYR A 152 12.54 -5.43 7.33
CA TYR A 152 13.07 -4.32 6.55
C TYR A 152 13.73 -3.25 7.42
N PRO A 153 14.74 -2.50 6.90
CA PRO A 153 15.36 -1.39 7.64
C PRO A 153 14.37 -0.28 7.99
N TRP A 154 13.26 -0.17 7.27
CA TRP A 154 12.16 0.76 7.55
C TRP A 154 11.02 0.15 8.36
N GLY A 155 11.16 -1.13 8.78
CA GLY A 155 10.16 -1.84 9.57
C GLY A 155 10.08 -1.37 11.01
N PHE A 156 9.05 -1.82 11.72
CA PHE A 156 8.69 -1.32 13.05
C PHE A 156 9.76 -1.50 14.13
N LEU A 157 10.70 -2.42 13.96
CA LEU A 157 11.83 -2.56 14.90
C LEU A 157 12.87 -1.45 14.75
N HIS A 158 12.87 -0.74 13.65
CA HIS A 158 13.91 0.23 13.30
C HIS A 158 13.39 1.66 13.18
N VAL A 159 12.09 1.83 12.88
CA VAL A 159 11.49 3.13 12.59
C VAL A 159 10.18 3.30 13.35
N GLN A 160 10.08 4.41 14.08
CA GLN A 160 8.86 4.78 14.79
C GLN A 160 7.75 5.17 13.79
N PRO A 161 6.47 4.92 14.11
CA PRO A 161 5.35 5.22 13.24
C PRO A 161 5.31 6.67 12.75
N GLU A 162 5.62 7.63 13.62
CA GLU A 162 5.59 9.06 13.30
C GLU A 162 6.63 9.41 12.22
N THR A 163 7.82 8.82 12.31
CA THR A 163 8.89 9.00 11.32
C THR A 163 8.49 8.39 9.98
N PHE A 164 7.88 7.21 9.98
CA PHE A 164 7.36 6.57 8.77
C PHE A 164 6.29 7.45 8.10
N VAL A 165 5.30 7.89 8.87
CA VAL A 165 4.21 8.74 8.37
C VAL A 165 4.74 10.06 7.82
N ALA A 166 5.70 10.69 8.50
CA ALA A 166 6.33 11.93 8.02
C ALA A 166 7.05 11.72 6.68
N ALA A 167 7.84 10.64 6.56
CA ALA A 167 8.54 10.30 5.32
C ALA A 167 7.57 9.98 4.18
N TRP A 168 6.53 9.19 4.43
CA TRP A 168 5.49 8.87 3.46
C TRP A 168 4.83 10.14 2.90
N ARG A 169 4.36 11.02 3.79
CA ARG A 169 3.71 12.28 3.42
C ARG A 169 4.65 13.18 2.63
N HIS A 170 5.90 13.28 3.06
CA HIS A 170 6.92 14.07 2.38
C HIS A 170 7.15 13.58 0.94
N VAL A 171 7.36 12.29 0.75
CA VAL A 171 7.53 11.70 -0.60
C VAL A 171 6.30 11.97 -1.47
N HIS A 172 5.10 11.73 -0.95
CA HIS A 172 3.85 12.03 -1.67
C HIS A 172 3.79 13.50 -2.09
N ASP A 173 4.06 14.42 -1.17
CA ASP A 173 3.86 15.85 -1.41
C ASP A 173 4.91 16.41 -2.39
N VAL A 174 6.18 15.98 -2.30
CA VAL A 174 7.22 16.35 -3.25
C VAL A 174 6.90 15.86 -4.66
N LEU A 175 6.51 14.58 -4.81
CA LEU A 175 6.15 14.04 -6.12
C LEU A 175 4.94 14.76 -6.72
N ARG A 176 3.93 15.01 -5.91
CA ARG A 176 2.72 15.73 -6.32
C ARG A 176 3.01 17.17 -6.72
N ALA A 177 3.81 17.91 -5.93
CA ALA A 177 4.23 19.28 -6.21
C ALA A 177 5.04 19.36 -7.52
N ALA A 178 5.92 18.37 -7.78
CA ALA A 178 6.67 18.25 -9.02
C ALA A 178 5.86 17.76 -10.23
N GLY A 179 4.55 17.54 -10.06
CA GLY A 179 3.60 17.28 -11.14
C GLY A 179 3.27 15.81 -11.42
N ALA A 180 3.69 14.87 -10.62
CA ALA A 180 3.31 13.44 -10.72
C ALA A 180 1.86 13.21 -10.23
N ARG A 181 0.91 13.99 -10.73
CA ARG A 181 -0.48 14.04 -10.24
C ARG A 181 -1.33 12.82 -10.62
N ARG A 182 -0.83 11.98 -11.52
CA ARG A 182 -1.50 10.73 -11.94
C ARG A 182 -0.98 9.51 -11.17
N ALA A 183 -0.07 9.70 -10.20
CA ALA A 183 0.37 8.63 -9.32
C ALA A 183 -0.81 8.14 -8.46
N ILE A 184 -0.95 6.82 -8.37
CA ILE A 184 -1.89 6.11 -7.51
C ILE A 184 -1.08 5.62 -6.31
N TRP A 185 -1.37 6.13 -5.13
CA TRP A 185 -0.61 5.82 -3.92
C TRP A 185 -1.16 4.57 -3.24
N VAL A 186 -0.33 3.56 -3.11
CA VAL A 186 -0.67 2.26 -2.49
C VAL A 186 0.09 2.12 -1.18
N TRP A 187 -0.63 2.17 -0.06
CA TRP A 187 -0.05 1.94 1.26
C TRP A 187 -0.11 0.45 1.56
N THR A 188 1.04 -0.21 1.50
CA THR A 188 1.15 -1.66 1.54
C THR A 188 1.60 -2.14 2.91
N VAL A 189 0.81 -3.02 3.53
CA VAL A 189 1.07 -3.61 4.84
C VAL A 189 1.25 -5.11 4.74
N ALA A 190 2.10 -5.65 5.61
CA ALA A 190 2.22 -7.09 5.80
C ALA A 190 1.06 -7.64 6.64
N HIS A 191 1.02 -8.95 6.72
CA HIS A 191 0.14 -9.73 7.57
C HIS A 191 0.15 -9.22 9.03
N THR A 192 -1.01 -9.27 9.71
CA THR A 192 -1.11 -8.85 11.12
C THR A 192 -1.37 -10.01 12.09
N ALA A 193 -1.75 -11.19 11.57
CA ALA A 193 -1.91 -12.36 12.42
C ALA A 193 -0.54 -12.98 12.75
N PRO A 194 -0.36 -13.56 13.94
CA PRO A 194 0.90 -14.17 14.33
C PRO A 194 1.37 -15.24 13.35
N GLN A 195 2.65 -15.19 12.99
CA GLN A 195 3.32 -16.24 12.20
C GLN A 195 4.61 -16.66 12.91
N ALA A 196 4.94 -17.94 12.84
CA ALA A 196 6.17 -18.45 13.44
C ALA A 196 7.41 -17.72 12.88
N GLY A 197 8.26 -17.23 13.78
CA GLY A 197 9.50 -16.53 13.42
C GLY A 197 9.32 -15.13 12.82
N ARG A 198 8.11 -14.55 12.84
CA ARG A 198 7.86 -13.18 12.35
C ARG A 198 7.12 -12.36 13.39
N LEU A 199 7.56 -11.12 13.55
CA LEU A 199 6.90 -10.14 14.41
C LEU A 199 6.22 -9.08 13.55
N PHE A 200 5.05 -8.65 13.99
CA PHE A 200 4.24 -7.63 13.31
C PHE A 200 3.74 -6.59 14.32
N ALA A 201 3.82 -5.33 13.93
CA ALA A 201 3.20 -4.25 14.67
C ALA A 201 1.76 -4.01 14.22
N PRO A 202 0.92 -3.38 15.06
CA PRO A 202 -0.37 -2.85 14.64
C PRO A 202 -0.22 -1.85 13.48
N VAL A 203 -1.06 -1.95 12.46
CA VAL A 203 -0.93 -1.14 11.23
C VAL A 203 -1.43 0.29 11.38
N GLY A 204 -2.40 0.52 12.27
CA GLY A 204 -3.05 1.84 12.44
C GLY A 204 -2.09 3.01 12.69
N PRO A 205 -1.08 2.90 13.58
CA PRO A 205 -0.11 3.98 13.84
C PRO A 205 0.67 4.41 12.59
N TYR A 206 0.85 3.53 11.59
CA TYR A 206 1.56 3.80 10.35
C TYR A 206 0.67 4.37 9.24
N TRP A 207 -0.61 4.65 9.52
CA TRP A 207 -1.54 5.17 8.52
C TRP A 207 -1.22 6.62 8.14
N PRO A 208 -0.86 6.94 6.87
CA PRO A 208 -0.52 8.30 6.48
C PRO A 208 -1.72 9.25 6.42
N GLY A 209 -2.92 8.71 6.37
CA GLY A 209 -4.17 9.47 6.22
C GLY A 209 -4.78 9.35 4.82
N ALA A 210 -6.11 9.50 4.76
CA ALA A 210 -6.88 9.29 3.53
C ALA A 210 -6.51 10.26 2.38
N ALA A 211 -5.95 11.43 2.69
CA ALA A 211 -5.50 12.39 1.68
C ALA A 211 -4.25 11.92 0.91
N TYR A 212 -3.51 10.98 1.48
CA TYR A 212 -2.22 10.50 0.99
C TYR A 212 -2.28 9.11 0.36
N VAL A 213 -3.38 8.40 0.48
CA VAL A 213 -3.51 7.00 0.05
C VAL A 213 -4.72 6.85 -0.87
N ASN A 214 -4.53 6.20 -2.02
CA ASN A 214 -5.61 5.84 -2.92
C ASN A 214 -6.09 4.40 -2.66
N TRP A 215 -5.16 3.47 -2.52
CA TRP A 215 -5.41 2.05 -2.27
C TRP A 215 -4.62 1.54 -1.08
N VAL A 216 -5.14 0.54 -0.42
CA VAL A 216 -4.39 -0.23 0.59
C VAL A 216 -3.89 -1.50 -0.06
N GLY A 217 -2.59 -1.73 -0.02
CA GLY A 217 -1.94 -2.97 -0.42
C GLY A 217 -1.87 -3.94 0.77
N LEU A 218 -2.07 -5.24 0.52
CA LEU A 218 -1.85 -6.29 1.50
C LEU A 218 -0.90 -7.33 0.92
N ASP A 219 0.23 -7.58 1.60
CA ASP A 219 1.18 -8.62 1.26
C ASP A 219 0.98 -9.80 2.21
N ILE A 220 0.20 -10.78 1.76
CA ILE A 220 -0.25 -11.91 2.57
C ILE A 220 -0.25 -13.18 1.73
N TYR A 221 0.33 -14.24 2.27
CA TYR A 221 0.51 -15.51 1.59
C TYR A 221 -0.16 -16.68 2.31
N TYR A 222 -0.45 -17.73 1.54
CA TYR A 222 -0.79 -19.04 2.10
C TYR A 222 0.48 -19.69 2.62
N SER A 223 0.59 -19.86 3.93
CA SER A 223 1.84 -20.33 4.57
C SER A 223 1.90 -21.85 4.78
N ASN A 224 0.76 -22.53 4.76
CA ASN A 224 0.69 -23.98 4.98
C ASN A 224 -0.65 -24.54 4.42
N PRO A 225 -0.81 -25.87 4.31
CA PRO A 225 -2.01 -26.51 3.76
C PRO A 225 -3.34 -26.19 4.46
N LYS A 226 -3.29 -25.79 5.73
CA LYS A 226 -4.49 -25.44 6.52
C LYS A 226 -4.86 -23.96 6.43
N THR A 227 -4.03 -23.15 5.79
CA THR A 227 -4.28 -21.72 5.60
C THR A 227 -5.50 -21.51 4.70
N THR A 228 -6.41 -20.64 5.13
CA THR A 228 -7.58 -20.22 4.36
C THR A 228 -7.59 -18.71 4.22
N PHE A 229 -8.36 -18.17 3.28
CA PHE A 229 -8.57 -16.72 3.16
C PHE A 229 -9.05 -16.11 4.47
N ARG A 230 -9.96 -16.80 5.14
CA ARG A 230 -10.52 -16.36 6.43
C ARG A 230 -9.44 -16.24 7.51
N THR A 231 -8.53 -17.21 7.61
CA THR A 231 -7.52 -17.23 8.67
C THR A 231 -6.32 -16.33 8.38
N ALA A 232 -5.93 -16.17 7.11
CA ALA A 232 -4.77 -15.36 6.74
C ALA A 232 -5.13 -13.88 6.49
N PHE A 233 -6.18 -13.61 5.72
CA PHE A 233 -6.42 -12.26 5.18
C PHE A 233 -7.41 -11.44 6.02
N MET A 234 -8.48 -12.08 6.55
CA MET A 234 -9.54 -11.35 7.24
C MET A 234 -9.06 -10.61 8.51
N PRO A 235 -8.09 -11.09 9.31
CA PRO A 235 -7.56 -10.33 10.43
C PRO A 235 -6.96 -8.98 10.01
N THR A 236 -6.15 -8.97 8.93
CA THR A 236 -5.53 -7.76 8.40
C THR A 236 -6.56 -6.84 7.73
N ILE A 237 -7.48 -7.39 6.94
CA ILE A 237 -8.59 -6.64 6.37
C ILE A 237 -9.40 -5.96 7.48
N GLY A 238 -9.76 -6.69 8.54
CA GLY A 238 -10.48 -6.15 9.69
C GLY A 238 -9.68 -5.05 10.41
N ALA A 239 -8.37 -5.21 10.56
CA ALA A 239 -7.50 -4.20 11.15
C ALA A 239 -7.51 -2.89 10.33
N VAL A 240 -7.37 -2.99 9.02
CA VAL A 240 -7.40 -1.84 8.09
C VAL A 240 -8.77 -1.16 8.07
N ARG A 241 -9.84 -1.93 8.06
CA ARG A 241 -11.22 -1.40 8.00
C ARG A 241 -11.65 -0.63 9.24
N ARG A 242 -10.88 -0.66 10.33
CA ARG A 242 -11.14 0.18 11.51
C ARG A 242 -10.90 1.68 11.26
N PHE A 243 -10.09 2.05 10.26
CA PHE A 243 -9.72 3.45 10.04
C PHE A 243 -9.80 3.92 8.58
N THR A 244 -10.06 3.03 7.62
CA THR A 244 -10.23 3.44 6.21
C THR A 244 -11.18 2.53 5.43
N SER A 245 -11.94 3.14 4.51
CA SER A 245 -12.75 2.47 3.50
C SER A 245 -12.07 2.38 2.14
N ASN A 246 -10.82 2.82 2.00
CA ASN A 246 -10.09 2.80 0.74
C ASN A 246 -10.11 1.39 0.11
N PRO A 247 -10.13 1.29 -1.23
CA PRO A 247 -10.06 0.00 -1.91
C PRO A 247 -8.84 -0.80 -1.47
N ILE A 248 -9.03 -2.10 -1.22
CA ILE A 248 -7.96 -3.03 -0.83
C ILE A 248 -7.54 -3.88 -2.02
N LEU A 249 -6.26 -3.87 -2.32
CA LEU A 249 -5.57 -4.71 -3.29
C LEU A 249 -4.73 -5.75 -2.53
N LEU A 250 -4.80 -7.02 -2.88
CA LEU A 250 -3.73 -7.95 -2.51
C LEU A 250 -2.55 -7.63 -3.43
N SER A 251 -1.61 -6.86 -2.92
CA SER A 251 -0.42 -6.45 -3.67
C SER A 251 0.56 -7.60 -3.82
N GLU A 252 0.62 -8.46 -2.82
CA GLU A 252 1.37 -9.71 -2.93
C GLU A 252 0.56 -10.86 -2.34
N THR A 253 0.38 -11.93 -3.12
CA THR A 253 -0.15 -13.19 -2.60
C THR A 253 0.23 -14.35 -3.50
N ALA A 254 0.41 -15.53 -2.90
CA ALA A 254 0.60 -16.76 -3.63
C ALA A 254 0.30 -17.98 -2.74
N VAL A 255 0.22 -19.13 -3.38
CA VAL A 255 0.11 -20.45 -2.74
C VAL A 255 1.39 -21.23 -3.04
N PRO A 256 2.13 -21.68 -2.02
CA PRO A 256 3.38 -22.39 -2.25
C PRO A 256 3.13 -23.78 -2.87
N ASP A 257 4.11 -24.25 -3.58
CA ASP A 257 4.00 -25.48 -4.38
C ASP A 257 3.78 -26.77 -3.59
N GLN A 258 4.20 -26.80 -2.32
CA GLN A 258 3.99 -27.94 -1.41
C GLN A 258 2.54 -28.04 -0.88
N ASN A 259 1.69 -27.02 -1.12
CA ASN A 259 0.31 -27.02 -0.70
C ASN A 259 -0.62 -27.59 -1.81
N ASP A 260 -1.88 -27.83 -1.48
CA ASP A 260 -2.93 -28.01 -2.49
C ASP A 260 -3.23 -26.67 -3.15
N GLN A 261 -2.45 -26.36 -4.20
CA GLN A 261 -2.57 -25.10 -4.93
C GLN A 261 -3.94 -24.91 -5.54
N VAL A 262 -4.58 -25.96 -6.05
CA VAL A 262 -5.92 -25.88 -6.67
C VAL A 262 -6.95 -25.42 -5.64
N GLN A 263 -6.99 -26.09 -4.49
CA GLN A 263 -7.94 -25.74 -3.43
C GLN A 263 -7.70 -24.33 -2.91
N GLN A 264 -6.44 -23.97 -2.65
CA GLN A 264 -6.11 -22.68 -2.06
C GLN A 264 -6.24 -21.52 -3.06
N ILE A 265 -6.00 -21.70 -4.36
CA ILE A 265 -6.31 -20.72 -5.40
C ILE A 265 -7.83 -20.47 -5.46
N ASN A 266 -8.64 -21.51 -5.45
CA ASN A 266 -10.11 -21.38 -5.41
C ASN A 266 -10.55 -20.60 -4.16
N ASN A 267 -9.99 -20.93 -3.00
CA ASN A 267 -10.27 -20.25 -1.73
C ASN A 267 -9.84 -18.78 -1.75
N LEU A 268 -8.68 -18.45 -2.33
CA LEU A 268 -8.18 -17.09 -2.49
C LEU A 268 -9.17 -16.22 -3.28
N PHE A 269 -9.52 -16.63 -4.49
CA PHE A 269 -10.39 -15.83 -5.36
C PHE A 269 -11.83 -15.77 -4.85
N ALA A 270 -12.34 -16.85 -4.22
CA ALA A 270 -13.65 -16.82 -3.56
C ALA A 270 -13.66 -15.83 -2.40
N GLY A 271 -12.64 -15.85 -1.54
CA GLY A 271 -12.49 -14.92 -0.43
C GLY A 271 -12.31 -13.47 -0.88
N ALA A 272 -11.49 -13.23 -1.90
CA ALA A 272 -11.28 -11.90 -2.48
C ALA A 272 -12.59 -11.32 -3.06
N ARG A 273 -13.43 -12.16 -3.70
CA ARG A 273 -14.77 -11.76 -4.16
C ARG A 273 -15.68 -11.38 -3.00
N ALA A 274 -15.76 -12.25 -1.98
CA ALA A 274 -16.62 -12.05 -0.81
C ALA A 274 -16.21 -10.78 -0.02
N ALA A 275 -14.91 -10.52 0.12
CA ALA A 275 -14.36 -9.34 0.77
C ALA A 275 -14.40 -8.08 -0.12
N ARG A 276 -14.91 -8.17 -1.35
CA ARG A 276 -15.00 -7.07 -2.33
C ARG A 276 -13.66 -6.38 -2.57
N LEU A 277 -12.59 -7.17 -2.68
CA LEU A 277 -11.27 -6.62 -2.93
C LEU A 277 -11.17 -6.01 -4.33
N LEU A 278 -10.32 -4.98 -4.46
CA LEU A 278 -10.01 -4.27 -5.69
C LEU A 278 -9.29 -5.19 -6.69
N GLY A 279 -8.40 -6.05 -6.21
CA GLY A 279 -7.61 -6.92 -7.06
C GLY A 279 -6.77 -7.93 -6.28
N VAL A 280 -6.15 -8.80 -7.07
CA VAL A 280 -5.22 -9.83 -6.62
C VAL A 280 -3.99 -9.79 -7.53
N ILE A 281 -2.81 -9.58 -6.97
CA ILE A 281 -1.52 -9.69 -7.67
C ILE A 281 -0.86 -10.99 -7.20
N TRP A 282 -0.64 -11.89 -8.15
CA TRP A 282 0.05 -13.14 -7.88
C TRP A 282 1.57 -12.91 -7.86
N TYR A 283 2.21 -13.31 -6.77
CA TYR A 283 3.66 -13.28 -6.63
C TYR A 283 4.27 -14.50 -7.31
N ASP A 284 4.65 -14.36 -8.58
CA ASP A 284 5.14 -15.44 -9.43
C ASP A 284 6.67 -15.47 -9.44
N GLN A 285 7.25 -15.82 -8.29
CA GLN A 285 8.68 -15.80 -8.08
C GLN A 285 9.12 -17.01 -7.25
N ASP A 286 10.34 -17.46 -7.50
CA ASP A 286 11.04 -18.40 -6.63
C ASP A 286 11.87 -17.61 -5.60
N ALA A 287 11.49 -17.72 -4.33
CA ALA A 287 12.12 -17.01 -3.23
C ALA A 287 12.39 -17.97 -2.06
N ARG A 288 11.80 -17.75 -0.88
CA ARG A 288 11.92 -18.68 0.25
C ARG A 288 11.18 -20.00 0.04
N MET A 289 10.20 -19.98 -0.82
CA MET A 289 9.36 -21.08 -1.26
C MET A 289 9.10 -20.86 -2.74
N SER A 290 8.82 -21.91 -3.50
CA SER A 290 8.38 -21.76 -4.88
C SER A 290 6.92 -21.29 -4.90
N TRP A 291 6.74 -20.05 -5.34
CA TRP A 291 5.45 -19.41 -5.49
C TRP A 291 4.98 -19.41 -6.95
N GLU A 292 5.82 -19.87 -7.84
CA GLU A 292 5.55 -19.89 -9.28
C GLU A 292 4.43 -20.88 -9.62
N LEU A 293 3.59 -20.49 -10.58
CA LEU A 293 2.57 -21.35 -11.16
C LEU A 293 3.15 -22.32 -12.21
N ASN A 294 4.44 -22.19 -12.52
CA ASN A 294 5.12 -22.93 -13.59
C ASN A 294 5.01 -24.46 -13.41
N ASN A 295 4.88 -25.16 -14.54
CA ASN A 295 4.87 -26.63 -14.61
C ASN A 295 3.78 -27.35 -13.79
N ARG A 296 2.67 -26.66 -13.44
CA ARG A 296 1.56 -27.22 -12.69
C ARG A 296 0.22 -27.02 -13.41
N PRO A 297 -0.11 -27.87 -14.39
CA PRO A 297 -1.28 -27.68 -15.25
C PRO A 297 -2.59 -27.48 -14.51
N ALA A 298 -2.81 -28.21 -13.40
CA ALA A 298 -4.03 -28.10 -12.60
C ALA A 298 -4.11 -26.74 -11.85
N ALA A 299 -3.00 -26.26 -11.28
CA ALA A 299 -2.93 -24.95 -10.62
C ALA A 299 -3.10 -23.81 -11.64
N LEU A 300 -2.45 -23.90 -12.80
CA LEU A 300 -2.63 -22.94 -13.90
C LEU A 300 -4.08 -22.89 -14.39
N ALA A 301 -4.73 -24.05 -14.54
CA ALA A 301 -6.14 -24.12 -14.96
C ALA A 301 -7.07 -23.49 -13.89
N ALA A 302 -6.82 -23.78 -12.61
CA ALA A 302 -7.56 -23.17 -11.49
C ALA A 302 -7.36 -21.64 -11.46
N PHE A 303 -6.12 -21.18 -11.54
CA PHE A 303 -5.80 -19.75 -11.58
C PHE A 303 -6.49 -19.05 -12.76
N ARG A 304 -6.38 -19.58 -13.97
CA ARG A 304 -7.03 -19.02 -15.16
C ARG A 304 -8.52 -18.86 -14.98
N ARG A 305 -9.18 -19.93 -14.58
CA ARG A 305 -10.64 -19.96 -14.38
C ARG A 305 -11.09 -18.93 -13.33
N ASP A 306 -10.44 -18.93 -12.17
CA ASP A 306 -10.85 -18.11 -11.04
C ASP A 306 -10.50 -16.64 -11.23
N ALA A 307 -9.37 -16.33 -11.87
CA ALA A 307 -8.99 -15.00 -12.28
C ALA A 307 -10.00 -14.39 -13.28
N GLN A 308 -10.44 -15.17 -14.27
CA GLN A 308 -11.46 -14.75 -15.24
C GLN A 308 -12.80 -14.46 -14.55
N GLN A 309 -13.27 -15.37 -13.67
CA GLN A 309 -14.50 -15.18 -12.91
C GLN A 309 -14.41 -13.98 -11.97
N PHE A 310 -13.26 -13.77 -11.33
CA PHE A 310 -13.05 -12.63 -10.45
C PHE A 310 -13.17 -11.30 -11.20
N ARG A 311 -12.59 -11.20 -12.39
CA ARG A 311 -12.69 -10.01 -13.26
C ARG A 311 -14.11 -9.76 -13.77
N GLN A 312 -14.83 -10.82 -14.16
CA GLN A 312 -16.20 -10.72 -14.68
C GLN A 312 -17.18 -10.24 -13.61
N ALA A 313 -17.05 -10.72 -12.38
CA ALA A 313 -17.90 -10.31 -11.26
C ALA A 313 -17.80 -8.79 -10.95
N GLY A 314 -16.73 -8.13 -11.38
CA GLY A 314 -16.61 -6.68 -11.32
C GLY A 314 -17.36 -5.93 -12.43
N ARG A 315 -17.72 -6.61 -13.53
CA ARG A 315 -18.44 -6.00 -14.66
C ARG A 315 -19.97 -6.08 -14.52
N GLY A 316 -20.45 -7.01 -13.69
CA GLY A 316 -21.89 -7.31 -13.56
C GLY A 316 -22.68 -6.40 -12.62
N THR A 317 -22.04 -5.46 -11.90
CA THR A 317 -22.73 -4.56 -10.97
C THR A 317 -23.35 -3.32 -11.63
N HIS A 318 -23.38 -3.26 -12.96
CA HIS A 318 -23.97 -2.16 -13.74
C HIS A 318 -24.91 -2.63 -14.86
N ALA A 319 -25.67 -3.70 -14.62
CA ALA A 319 -26.85 -3.98 -15.43
C ALA A 319 -28.08 -3.67 -14.59
N ALA A 320 -28.72 -2.55 -14.96
CA ALA A 320 -30.06 -2.06 -14.69
C ALA A 320 -30.19 -0.91 -13.68
N PRO A 321 -31.16 -0.08 -13.80
CA PRO A 321 -32.25 -0.08 -14.78
C PRO A 321 -32.08 0.88 -15.89
#